data_7b76604464ba737da018f8a235eb8404
#
_entry.id   7b76604464ba737da018f8a235eb8404
#
_cell.length_a   1.000
_cell.length_b   1.000
_cell.length_c   1.000
_cell.angle_alpha   90.00
_cell.angle_beta   90.00
_cell.angle_gamma   90.00
#
_symmetry.space_group_name_H-M   'P 1'
#
loop_
_entity.id
_entity.type
_entity.pdbx_description
1 polymer ?
#
loop_
_entity_poly.entity_id
_entity_poly.type
_entity_poly.pdbx_seq_one_letter_code
_entity_poly.pdbx_strand_id
1 'polypeptide(L)'
;MLDRSRREFLKTATAGVAGAAAVGFPHVARAQTKLTFGLWDHWVPGANAALKGIIDDWAKSNNVGITIDFITSIGNKLDLTAAAEYRAGSGHDIITLGTWNPTLYKDKLEPMSDIADSLIKQYGKFQENATYLNFQEGRWVSLPAPIGSHTYPLETRMDLWKKHAGIDVQDMFPADAKKRNKAKVDGWDWKKFLEGAKKVNAAGFPFGASIAENTDSNDWLGPLFASHGVFPMDEKNNVTIESEATLQVIEYLKELTKHMPKDIYGWDDAGNNRWLISGKGSAVINPPSAWTVAKRDQPAVAAQVWHHDMPRGPKGRWRGALPFSWGIWQWSKNKQAAKDLLLFLSTKETQWKLITASQGYDYPALPAFFTHPIWQEIEPPKGGQYNYPVRGDEKLIVAGWPAKPEFGVQVYYKWLLPTMVGKVTSGGMAPKEAVKWAAKELEGYKRG
;
A
#
# COMPACT_ATOMS: atom_id res chain seq x y z
N MET A 1 16.93 34.82 -19.44
CA MET A 1 16.83 36.28 -19.60
C MET A 1 15.41 36.76 -19.32
N LEU A 2 14.92 36.62 -18.10
CA LEU A 2 13.58 37.16 -17.69
C LEU A 2 13.55 37.39 -16.15
N ASP A 3 14.61 38.02 -15.63
CA ASP A 3 14.69 38.35 -14.18
C ASP A 3 15.19 39.79 -13.91
N ARG A 4 14.91 40.69 -14.87
CA ARG A 4 15.27 42.11 -14.69
C ARG A 4 14.07 43.08 -14.59
N SER A 5 12.86 42.66 -14.89
CA SER A 5 11.72 43.60 -14.94
C SER A 5 11.01 43.84 -13.59
N ARG A 6 11.21 42.98 -12.59
CA ARG A 6 10.57 43.14 -11.25
C ARG A 6 11.36 43.96 -10.25
N ARG A 7 12.66 44.18 -10.46
CA ARG A 7 13.49 44.98 -9.55
C ARG A 7 13.55 46.47 -9.92
N GLU A 8 13.23 46.82 -11.16
CA GLU A 8 13.25 48.24 -11.56
C GLU A 8 11.92 48.94 -11.27
N PHE A 9 10.81 48.23 -11.14
CA PHE A 9 9.51 48.82 -10.82
C PHE A 9 9.38 49.29 -9.36
N LEU A 10 10.30 48.90 -8.48
CA LEU A 10 10.29 49.24 -7.05
C LEU A 10 11.22 50.38 -6.67
N LYS A 11 11.95 51.01 -7.63
CA LYS A 11 12.92 52.09 -7.34
C LYS A 11 12.49 53.49 -7.79
N THR A 12 11.31 53.63 -8.41
CA THR A 12 10.89 54.93 -8.98
C THR A 12 9.65 55.55 -8.32
N ALA A 13 9.32 55.15 -7.10
CA ALA A 13 8.14 55.68 -6.39
C ALA A 13 8.51 56.31 -5.03
N THR A 14 9.55 57.18 -4.99
CA THR A 14 9.79 57.99 -3.82
C THR A 14 10.28 59.36 -4.27
N ALA A 15 9.35 60.24 -4.67
CA ALA A 15 9.43 61.70 -4.49
C ALA A 15 8.16 62.34 -5.11
N GLY A 16 7.34 62.95 -4.28
CA GLY A 16 6.43 63.97 -4.75
C GLY A 16 4.99 63.86 -4.27
N VAL A 17 4.70 64.71 -3.29
CA VAL A 17 3.47 65.47 -3.12
C VAL A 17 2.39 64.95 -2.17
N ALA A 18 2.26 65.71 -1.12
CA ALA A 18 1.09 65.79 -0.22
C ALA A 18 -0.21 66.09 -0.99
N GLY A 19 -1.29 65.43 -0.55
CA GLY A 19 -2.66 65.90 -0.81
C GLY A 19 -3.41 65.19 -1.91
N ALA A 20 -3.88 63.98 -1.67
CA ALA A 20 -5.04 63.44 -2.34
C ALA A 20 -5.78 62.48 -1.37
N ALA A 21 -7.07 62.69 -1.25
CA ALA A 21 -7.97 61.94 -0.46
C ALA A 21 -7.72 60.43 -0.60
N ALA A 22 -7.67 59.71 0.51
CA ALA A 22 -7.65 58.27 0.54
C ALA A 22 -8.96 57.72 -0.09
N VAL A 23 -8.96 57.52 -1.39
CA VAL A 23 -9.87 56.63 -2.04
C VAL A 23 -9.39 55.24 -1.60
N GLY A 24 -9.99 54.73 -0.53
CA GLY A 24 -9.81 53.32 -0.11
C GLY A 24 -10.22 52.44 -1.29
N PHE A 25 -9.24 51.94 -2.03
CA PHE A 25 -9.51 50.79 -2.90
C PHE A 25 -10.04 49.68 -1.96
N PRO A 26 -11.23 49.17 -2.25
CA PRO A 26 -11.70 48.03 -1.48
C PRO A 26 -10.62 46.95 -1.63
N HIS A 27 -9.95 46.61 -0.54
CA HIS A 27 -9.25 45.34 -0.48
C HIS A 27 -10.32 44.29 -0.75
N VAL A 28 -10.44 43.85 -1.98
CA VAL A 28 -11.19 42.65 -2.32
C VAL A 28 -10.42 41.55 -1.59
N ALA A 29 -10.85 41.24 -0.40
CA ALA A 29 -10.39 40.07 0.32
C ALA A 29 -10.63 38.90 -0.64
N ARG A 30 -9.55 38.39 -1.26
CA ARG A 30 -9.65 37.25 -2.15
C ARG A 30 -10.27 36.14 -1.31
N ALA A 31 -11.46 35.69 -1.70
CA ALA A 31 -12.14 34.62 -0.96
C ALA A 31 -11.16 33.47 -0.77
N GLN A 32 -11.04 32.99 0.45
CA GLN A 32 -10.15 31.86 0.77
C GLN A 32 -10.56 30.66 -0.07
N THR A 33 -9.60 30.10 -0.81
CA THR A 33 -9.81 28.84 -1.53
C THR A 33 -10.14 27.74 -0.51
N LYS A 34 -11.18 26.98 -0.77
CA LYS A 34 -11.59 25.87 0.13
C LYS A 34 -11.38 24.55 -0.58
N LEU A 35 -10.76 23.60 0.12
CA LEU A 35 -10.57 22.22 -0.33
C LEU A 35 -11.17 21.26 0.69
N THR A 36 -11.67 20.14 0.20
CA THR A 36 -12.07 18.99 0.98
C THR A 36 -11.22 17.78 0.60
N PHE A 37 -10.76 17.02 1.58
CA PHE A 37 -9.88 15.90 1.36
C PHE A 37 -10.37 14.65 2.10
N GLY A 38 -10.85 13.65 1.36
CA GLY A 38 -11.12 12.30 1.89
C GLY A 38 -9.81 11.54 2.02
N LEU A 39 -9.25 11.52 3.21
CA LEU A 39 -8.00 10.85 3.54
C LEU A 39 -8.24 9.46 4.13
N TRP A 40 -7.39 8.51 3.79
CA TRP A 40 -7.34 7.24 4.47
C TRP A 40 -7.00 7.41 5.95
N ASP A 41 -7.80 6.76 6.82
CA ASP A 41 -7.57 6.68 8.27
C ASP A 41 -6.42 5.69 8.55
N HIS A 42 -5.26 6.22 8.87
CA HIS A 42 -4.01 5.47 8.94
C HIS A 42 -3.97 4.50 10.11
N TRP A 43 -3.47 3.29 9.88
CA TRP A 43 -3.33 2.24 10.90
C TRP A 43 -2.33 2.57 12.01
N VAL A 44 -1.29 3.35 11.71
CA VAL A 44 -0.23 3.66 12.67
C VAL A 44 -0.64 4.82 13.57
N PRO A 45 -0.62 4.62 14.90
CA PRO A 45 -0.96 5.67 15.84
C PRO A 45 -0.12 6.93 15.65
N GLY A 46 -0.77 8.07 15.57
CA GLY A 46 -0.13 9.38 15.41
C GLY A 46 0.12 9.82 13.96
N ALA A 47 0.07 8.91 12.98
CA ALA A 47 0.32 9.26 11.58
C ALA A 47 -0.70 10.26 11.03
N ASN A 48 -2.00 10.09 11.32
CA ASN A 48 -3.05 11.03 10.93
C ASN A 48 -2.83 12.44 11.50
N ALA A 49 -2.46 12.54 12.76
CA ALA A 49 -2.22 13.83 13.40
C ALA A 49 -1.02 14.55 12.76
N ALA A 50 0.05 13.81 12.44
CA ALA A 50 1.22 14.35 11.77
C ALA A 50 0.90 14.83 10.35
N LEU A 51 0.19 14.02 9.56
CA LEU A 51 -0.24 14.39 8.20
C LEU A 51 -1.15 15.61 8.23
N LYS A 52 -2.14 15.62 9.15
CA LYS A 52 -3.02 16.77 9.32
C LYS A 52 -2.24 18.04 9.67
N GLY A 53 -1.29 17.98 10.59
CA GLY A 53 -0.45 19.12 10.95
C GLY A 53 0.33 19.67 9.75
N ILE A 54 0.92 18.81 8.94
CA ILE A 54 1.63 19.19 7.73
C ILE A 54 0.70 19.86 6.71
N ILE A 55 -0.52 19.33 6.54
CA ILE A 55 -1.52 19.91 5.64
C ILE A 55 -2.01 21.26 6.17
N ASP A 56 -2.28 21.39 7.47
CA ASP A 56 -2.73 22.64 8.09
C ASP A 56 -1.67 23.77 7.94
N ASP A 57 -0.38 23.46 8.14
CA ASP A 57 0.72 24.40 7.97
C ASP A 57 0.84 24.88 6.52
N TRP A 58 0.73 23.95 5.56
CA TRP A 58 0.71 24.29 4.14
C TRP A 58 -0.51 25.16 3.79
N ALA A 59 -1.67 24.79 4.25
CA ALA A 59 -2.94 25.48 4.02
C ALA A 59 -2.89 26.94 4.52
N LYS A 60 -2.39 27.12 5.75
CA LYS A 60 -2.18 28.45 6.34
C LYS A 60 -1.21 29.30 5.49
N SER A 61 -0.09 28.71 5.06
CA SER A 61 0.94 29.40 4.28
C SER A 61 0.47 29.78 2.88
N ASN A 62 -0.52 29.09 2.32
CA ASN A 62 -1.06 29.31 0.99
C ASN A 62 -2.45 29.98 0.97
N ASN A 63 -2.97 30.41 2.13
CA ASN A 63 -4.31 31.00 2.28
C ASN A 63 -5.42 30.08 1.73
N VAL A 64 -5.32 28.78 2.06
CA VAL A 64 -6.31 27.74 1.68
C VAL A 64 -6.98 27.22 2.94
N GLY A 65 -8.31 27.11 2.93
CA GLY A 65 -9.05 26.38 3.95
C GLY A 65 -9.17 24.90 3.54
N ILE A 66 -8.81 23.98 4.42
CA ILE A 66 -8.92 22.54 4.13
C ILE A 66 -9.75 21.85 5.20
N THR A 67 -10.74 21.08 4.75
CA THR A 67 -11.47 20.12 5.59
C THR A 67 -10.98 18.71 5.25
N ILE A 68 -10.61 17.93 6.27
CA ILE A 68 -10.11 16.58 6.12
C ILE A 68 -11.10 15.61 6.77
N ASP A 69 -11.56 14.64 6.00
CA ASP A 69 -12.35 13.51 6.48
C ASP A 69 -11.48 12.25 6.47
N PHE A 70 -11.19 11.70 7.65
CA PHE A 70 -10.46 10.44 7.77
C PHE A 70 -11.42 9.27 7.55
N ILE A 71 -11.14 8.47 6.52
CA ILE A 71 -11.99 7.37 6.06
C ILE A 71 -11.28 6.06 6.32
N THR A 72 -11.84 5.23 7.19
CA THR A 72 -11.29 3.91 7.49
C THR A 72 -11.40 2.95 6.30
N SER A 73 -10.42 2.05 6.15
CA SER A 73 -10.51 0.93 5.20
C SER A 73 -11.31 -0.25 5.76
N ILE A 74 -11.54 -0.33 7.07
CA ILE A 74 -12.33 -1.42 7.66
C ILE A 74 -13.72 -1.48 7.01
N GLY A 75 -14.08 -2.68 6.56
CA GLY A 75 -15.35 -2.92 5.86
C GLY A 75 -15.42 -2.23 4.49
N ASN A 76 -14.28 -2.04 3.84
CA ASN A 76 -14.15 -1.42 2.52
C ASN A 76 -14.71 0.01 2.44
N LYS A 77 -14.80 0.74 3.56
CA LYS A 77 -15.43 2.07 3.59
C LYS A 77 -14.72 3.08 2.69
N LEU A 78 -13.40 3.02 2.58
CA LEU A 78 -12.64 3.89 1.68
C LEU A 78 -13.09 3.69 0.23
N ASP A 79 -13.14 2.43 -0.24
CA ASP A 79 -13.56 2.09 -1.59
C ASP A 79 -15.04 2.40 -1.83
N LEU A 80 -15.89 2.15 -0.84
CA LEU A 80 -17.32 2.47 -0.90
C LEU A 80 -17.57 3.98 -1.00
N THR A 81 -16.78 4.80 -0.28
CA THR A 81 -16.87 6.26 -0.36
C THR A 81 -16.47 6.74 -1.76
N ALA A 82 -15.32 6.29 -2.27
CA ALA A 82 -14.88 6.65 -3.63
C ALA A 82 -15.91 6.23 -4.69
N ALA A 83 -16.50 5.03 -4.56
CA ALA A 83 -17.55 4.56 -5.45
C ALA A 83 -18.85 5.40 -5.36
N ALA A 84 -19.21 5.84 -4.17
CA ALA A 84 -20.39 6.69 -3.96
C ALA A 84 -20.20 8.07 -4.60
N GLU A 85 -19.05 8.70 -4.38
CA GLU A 85 -18.70 10.00 -4.97
C GLU A 85 -18.62 9.92 -6.50
N TYR A 86 -17.97 8.88 -7.02
CA TYR A 86 -17.92 8.64 -8.46
C TYR A 86 -19.32 8.57 -9.08
N ARG A 87 -20.26 7.83 -8.46
CA ARG A 87 -21.65 7.73 -8.97
C ARG A 87 -22.39 9.04 -8.85
N ALA A 88 -22.25 9.72 -7.71
CA ALA A 88 -22.94 11.00 -7.45
C ALA A 88 -22.40 12.15 -8.31
N GLY A 89 -21.14 12.09 -8.78
CA GLY A 89 -20.47 13.20 -9.43
C GLY A 89 -20.27 14.40 -8.50
N SER A 90 -20.15 14.12 -7.21
CA SER A 90 -19.95 15.12 -6.13
C SER A 90 -19.35 14.46 -4.91
N GLY A 91 -18.70 15.24 -4.05
CA GLY A 91 -18.02 14.77 -2.84
C GLY A 91 -16.80 15.62 -2.55
N HIS A 92 -15.71 15.00 -2.13
CA HIS A 92 -14.46 15.68 -1.87
C HIS A 92 -13.85 16.30 -3.14
N ASP A 93 -12.91 17.23 -2.97
CA ASP A 93 -12.04 17.69 -4.05
C ASP A 93 -10.93 16.68 -4.33
N ILE A 94 -10.31 16.18 -3.25
CA ILE A 94 -9.24 15.19 -3.28
C ILE A 94 -9.70 13.95 -2.52
N ILE A 95 -9.38 12.77 -3.04
CA ILE A 95 -9.73 11.49 -2.40
C ILE A 95 -8.54 10.54 -2.40
N THR A 96 -8.36 9.82 -1.30
CA THR A 96 -7.47 8.65 -1.29
C THR A 96 -8.15 7.49 -2.00
N LEU A 97 -7.45 6.90 -2.92
CA LEU A 97 -7.87 5.78 -3.76
C LEU A 97 -7.11 4.53 -3.36
N GLY A 98 -7.82 3.44 -3.12
CA GLY A 98 -7.26 2.11 -2.91
C GLY A 98 -6.53 1.60 -4.15
N THR A 99 -5.81 0.49 -4.00
CA THR A 99 -4.86 -0.07 -4.97
C THR A 99 -5.29 0.06 -6.44
N TRP A 100 -6.51 -0.37 -6.78
CA TRP A 100 -7.00 -0.39 -8.17
C TRP A 100 -8.05 0.67 -8.49
N ASN A 101 -8.44 1.50 -7.52
CA ASN A 101 -9.45 2.54 -7.74
C ASN A 101 -9.08 3.55 -8.83
N PRO A 102 -7.79 3.90 -9.07
CA PRO A 102 -7.43 4.72 -10.22
C PRO A 102 -7.99 4.20 -11.54
N THR A 103 -7.97 2.88 -11.75
CA THR A 103 -8.52 2.25 -12.96
C THR A 103 -10.04 2.36 -13.06
N LEU A 104 -10.74 2.22 -11.92
CA LEU A 104 -12.21 2.28 -11.90
C LEU A 104 -12.76 3.67 -12.17
N TYR A 105 -12.01 4.71 -11.80
CA TYR A 105 -12.53 6.09 -11.78
C TYR A 105 -11.80 7.04 -12.73
N LYS A 106 -10.89 6.52 -13.57
CA LYS A 106 -10.00 7.29 -14.46
C LYS A 106 -10.71 8.32 -15.35
N ASP A 107 -11.98 8.06 -15.74
CA ASP A 107 -12.80 8.92 -16.57
C ASP A 107 -13.32 10.16 -15.83
N LYS A 108 -13.38 10.13 -14.49
CA LYS A 108 -13.79 11.27 -13.66
C LYS A 108 -12.67 11.85 -12.80
N LEU A 109 -11.43 11.37 -12.98
CA LEU A 109 -10.26 11.92 -12.32
C LEU A 109 -9.57 12.98 -13.18
N GLU A 110 -9.11 14.04 -12.54
CA GLU A 110 -8.25 15.05 -13.14
C GLU A 110 -6.89 14.46 -13.50
N PRO A 111 -6.37 14.66 -14.73
CA PRO A 111 -5.03 14.24 -15.08
C PRO A 111 -3.95 14.87 -14.20
N MET A 112 -2.99 14.05 -13.77
CA MET A 112 -1.91 14.41 -12.83
C MET A 112 -0.53 14.39 -13.48
N SER A 113 -0.46 14.34 -14.83
CA SER A 113 0.83 14.18 -15.54
C SER A 113 1.79 15.33 -15.27
N ASP A 114 1.30 16.56 -15.15
CA ASP A 114 2.10 17.73 -14.82
C ASP A 114 2.85 17.58 -13.49
N ILE A 115 2.19 17.07 -12.45
CA ILE A 115 2.79 16.83 -11.14
C ILE A 115 3.70 15.61 -11.18
N ALA A 116 3.22 14.50 -11.73
CA ALA A 116 3.98 13.26 -11.77
C ALA A 116 5.28 13.42 -12.56
N ASP A 117 5.24 14.11 -13.71
CA ASP A 117 6.43 14.38 -14.52
C ASP A 117 7.41 15.32 -13.81
N SER A 118 6.92 16.28 -13.02
CA SER A 118 7.76 17.13 -12.17
C SER A 118 8.49 16.31 -11.12
N LEU A 119 7.82 15.40 -10.44
CA LEU A 119 8.41 14.49 -9.44
C LEU A 119 9.42 13.53 -10.08
N ILE A 120 9.10 12.97 -11.25
CA ILE A 120 9.99 12.08 -12.00
C ILE A 120 11.25 12.83 -12.43
N LYS A 121 11.13 14.07 -12.89
CA LYS A 121 12.28 14.90 -13.27
C LYS A 121 13.18 15.18 -12.07
N GLN A 122 12.62 15.36 -10.89
CA GLN A 122 13.36 15.72 -9.69
C GLN A 122 13.94 14.50 -8.96
N TYR A 123 13.22 13.38 -8.89
CA TYR A 123 13.52 12.26 -8.02
C TYR A 123 13.72 10.92 -8.75
N GLY A 124 13.53 10.89 -10.06
CA GLY A 124 13.59 9.65 -10.85
C GLY A 124 12.23 8.95 -10.95
N LYS A 125 12.23 7.81 -11.60
CA LYS A 125 11.00 7.06 -11.91
C LYS A 125 10.34 6.48 -10.66
N PHE A 126 9.02 6.46 -10.66
CA PHE A 126 8.25 5.67 -9.71
C PHE A 126 8.52 4.17 -9.87
N GLN A 127 8.28 3.39 -8.82
CA GLN A 127 8.28 1.94 -8.89
C GLN A 127 7.31 1.44 -9.97
N GLU A 128 7.62 0.28 -10.54
CA GLU A 128 6.85 -0.30 -11.65
C GLU A 128 5.38 -0.52 -11.30
N ASN A 129 5.09 -1.07 -10.11
CA ASN A 129 3.73 -1.27 -9.64
C ASN A 129 2.95 0.04 -9.49
N ALA A 130 3.59 1.11 -9.00
CA ALA A 130 2.96 2.42 -8.88
C ALA A 130 2.66 3.02 -10.26
N THR A 131 3.60 2.88 -11.21
CA THR A 131 3.39 3.32 -12.61
C THR A 131 2.25 2.51 -13.25
N TYR A 132 2.26 1.19 -13.10
CA TYR A 132 1.24 0.30 -13.66
C TYR A 132 -0.18 0.64 -13.19
N LEU A 133 -0.37 1.02 -11.93
CA LEU A 133 -1.66 1.36 -11.36
C LEU A 133 -2.14 2.77 -11.74
N ASN A 134 -1.21 3.73 -11.88
CA ASN A 134 -1.56 5.15 -11.96
C ASN A 134 -1.34 5.77 -13.35
N PHE A 135 -0.50 5.18 -14.20
CA PHE A 135 -0.25 5.64 -15.57
C PHE A 135 -1.03 4.78 -16.55
N GLN A 136 -2.11 5.33 -17.10
CA GLN A 136 -3.02 4.61 -17.97
C GLN A 136 -3.38 5.48 -19.18
N GLU A 137 -3.53 4.86 -20.34
CA GLU A 137 -3.90 5.55 -21.57
C GLU A 137 -2.99 6.75 -21.90
N GLY A 138 -1.67 6.60 -21.62
CA GLY A 138 -0.68 7.62 -21.92
C GLY A 138 -0.64 8.80 -20.94
N ARG A 139 -1.33 8.74 -19.80
CA ARG A 139 -1.37 9.81 -18.80
C ARG A 139 -1.38 9.26 -17.37
N TRP A 140 -0.95 10.07 -16.43
CA TRP A 140 -1.15 9.82 -15.01
C TRP A 140 -2.60 10.20 -14.65
N VAL A 141 -3.42 9.21 -14.32
CA VAL A 141 -4.83 9.41 -13.94
C VAL A 141 -4.98 9.76 -12.47
N SER A 142 -3.97 9.46 -11.66
CA SER A 142 -3.86 9.77 -10.23
C SER A 142 -2.38 9.85 -9.85
N LEU A 143 -2.08 10.29 -8.63
CA LEU A 143 -0.72 10.37 -8.12
C LEU A 143 -0.49 9.28 -7.09
N PRO A 144 0.61 8.48 -7.16
CA PRO A 144 0.98 7.58 -6.08
C PRO A 144 1.09 8.37 -4.77
N ALA A 145 0.31 7.96 -3.76
CA ALA A 145 0.27 8.67 -2.48
C ALA A 145 1.53 8.40 -1.67
N PRO A 146 2.02 9.37 -0.88
CA PRO A 146 3.12 9.16 0.07
C PRO A 146 2.69 8.41 1.33
N ILE A 147 1.46 7.93 1.38
CA ILE A 147 0.90 7.10 2.44
C ILE A 147 0.57 5.72 1.88
N GLY A 148 0.48 4.71 2.76
CA GLY A 148 0.35 3.32 2.35
C GLY A 148 1.71 2.66 2.16
N SER A 149 1.72 1.38 1.82
CA SER A 149 2.96 0.62 1.78
C SER A 149 3.16 -0.06 0.43
N HIS A 150 4.23 0.31 -0.27
CA HIS A 150 4.67 -0.41 -1.47
C HIS A 150 5.41 -1.70 -1.12
N THR A 151 5.07 -2.33 0.02
CA THR A 151 5.61 -3.63 0.42
C THR A 151 4.70 -4.28 1.48
N TYR A 152 4.68 -5.61 1.50
CA TYR A 152 3.81 -6.40 2.37
C TYR A 152 4.59 -7.64 2.87
N PRO A 153 5.42 -7.48 3.92
CA PRO A 153 6.35 -8.52 4.39
C PRO A 153 5.69 -9.56 5.29
N LEU A 154 6.45 -10.60 5.63
CA LEU A 154 6.17 -11.44 6.79
C LEU A 154 6.56 -10.70 8.07
N GLU A 155 5.65 -10.67 9.04
CA GLU A 155 5.87 -10.29 10.42
C GLU A 155 5.87 -11.55 11.29
N THR A 156 7.02 -11.93 11.80
CA THR A 156 7.21 -13.21 12.50
C THR A 156 7.65 -13.01 13.95
N ARG A 157 7.02 -13.72 14.87
CA ARG A 157 7.47 -13.90 16.24
C ARG A 157 8.72 -14.77 16.25
N MET A 158 9.89 -14.11 16.21
CA MET A 158 11.20 -14.79 16.10
C MET A 158 11.45 -15.75 17.24
N ASP A 159 10.99 -15.47 18.47
CA ASP A 159 11.08 -16.33 19.63
C ASP A 159 10.32 -17.66 19.43
N LEU A 160 9.10 -17.60 18.91
CA LEU A 160 8.26 -18.79 18.70
C LEU A 160 8.78 -19.66 17.57
N TRP A 161 9.16 -19.06 16.44
CA TRP A 161 9.69 -19.81 15.30
C TRP A 161 11.04 -20.45 15.60
N LYS A 162 11.92 -19.75 16.33
CA LYS A 162 13.20 -20.31 16.78
C LYS A 162 12.99 -21.45 17.75
N LYS A 163 12.15 -21.27 18.77
CA LYS A 163 11.91 -22.26 19.84
C LYS A 163 11.21 -23.51 19.33
N HIS A 164 10.12 -23.36 18.55
CA HIS A 164 9.25 -24.47 18.22
C HIS A 164 9.50 -25.07 16.83
N ALA A 165 9.93 -24.25 15.87
CA ALA A 165 10.22 -24.71 14.51
C ALA A 165 11.72 -24.93 14.24
N GLY A 166 12.61 -24.40 15.08
CA GLY A 166 14.05 -24.42 14.84
C GLY A 166 14.47 -23.47 13.72
N ILE A 167 13.65 -22.46 13.42
CA ILE A 167 13.87 -21.49 12.33
C ILE A 167 14.20 -20.13 12.96
N ASP A 168 15.44 -19.70 12.83
CA ASP A 168 15.91 -18.40 13.26
C ASP A 168 15.78 -17.39 12.12
N VAL A 169 14.66 -16.69 12.07
CA VAL A 169 14.35 -15.72 10.99
C VAL A 169 15.27 -14.50 11.04
N GLN A 170 15.76 -14.13 12.21
CA GLN A 170 16.66 -13.00 12.39
C GLN A 170 18.07 -13.31 11.86
N ASP A 171 18.58 -14.51 12.14
CA ASP A 171 19.86 -14.99 11.59
C ASP A 171 19.77 -15.18 10.07
N MET A 172 18.62 -15.61 9.57
CA MET A 172 18.38 -15.77 8.13
C MET A 172 18.26 -14.42 7.39
N PHE A 173 17.58 -13.46 8.00
CA PHE A 173 17.30 -12.14 7.47
C PHE A 173 17.79 -11.03 8.40
N PRO A 174 19.08 -10.91 8.67
CA PRO A 174 19.60 -9.83 9.50
C PRO A 174 19.27 -8.48 8.89
N ALA A 175 19.08 -7.45 9.73
CA ALA A 175 18.80 -6.09 9.30
C ALA A 175 19.88 -5.54 8.36
N ASP A 176 21.14 -5.83 8.64
CA ASP A 176 22.23 -5.57 7.70
C ASP A 176 22.20 -6.60 6.54
N ALA A 177 21.73 -6.19 5.39
CA ALA A 177 21.63 -7.04 4.21
C ALA A 177 22.99 -7.64 3.77
N LYS A 178 24.11 -6.99 4.09
CA LYS A 178 25.45 -7.48 3.78
C LYS A 178 25.82 -8.72 4.58
N LYS A 179 25.15 -8.96 5.71
CA LYS A 179 25.35 -10.13 6.57
C LYS A 179 24.44 -11.31 6.21
N ARG A 180 23.55 -11.16 5.22
CA ARG A 180 22.67 -12.24 4.77
C ARG A 180 23.49 -13.41 4.20
N ASN A 181 23.21 -14.60 4.71
CA ASN A 181 23.77 -15.82 4.13
C ASN A 181 22.87 -16.29 2.99
N LYS A 182 23.40 -16.27 1.77
CA LYS A 182 22.64 -16.63 0.56
C LYS A 182 22.02 -18.02 0.65
N ALA A 183 22.73 -19.02 1.15
CA ALA A 183 22.22 -20.40 1.25
C ALA A 183 21.04 -20.49 2.23
N LYS A 184 21.08 -19.76 3.36
CA LYS A 184 19.95 -19.69 4.30
C LYS A 184 18.75 -19.01 3.68
N VAL A 185 18.96 -17.88 3.00
CA VAL A 185 17.88 -17.12 2.30
C VAL A 185 17.29 -17.93 1.17
N ASP A 186 18.11 -18.58 0.34
CA ASP A 186 17.64 -19.44 -0.75
C ASP A 186 16.84 -20.66 -0.25
N GLY A 187 17.22 -21.18 0.92
CA GLY A 187 16.50 -22.27 1.59
C GLY A 187 15.17 -21.85 2.25
N TRP A 188 14.83 -20.55 2.27
CA TRP A 188 13.56 -20.05 2.77
C TRP A 188 12.51 -20.12 1.64
N ASP A 189 11.87 -21.27 1.51
CA ASP A 189 10.84 -21.56 0.53
C ASP A 189 9.48 -21.90 1.19
N TRP A 190 8.44 -22.02 0.40
CA TRP A 190 7.09 -22.31 0.88
C TRP A 190 6.98 -23.68 1.53
N LYS A 191 7.85 -24.65 1.19
CA LYS A 191 7.89 -25.96 1.86
C LYS A 191 8.41 -25.80 3.29
N LYS A 192 9.53 -25.09 3.45
CA LYS A 192 10.11 -24.81 4.76
C LYS A 192 9.18 -23.97 5.65
N PHE A 193 8.46 -23.02 5.02
CA PHE A 193 7.43 -22.24 5.71
C PHE A 193 6.31 -23.16 6.24
N LEU A 194 5.78 -24.06 5.43
CA LEU A 194 4.73 -24.99 5.85
C LEU A 194 5.21 -25.90 6.98
N GLU A 195 6.43 -26.44 6.90
CA GLU A 195 7.04 -27.26 7.96
C GLU A 195 7.12 -26.47 9.27
N GLY A 196 7.53 -25.20 9.22
CA GLY A 196 7.54 -24.31 10.37
C GLY A 196 6.15 -24.02 10.91
N ALA A 197 5.20 -23.68 10.04
CA ALA A 197 3.81 -23.41 10.39
C ALA A 197 3.12 -24.59 11.10
N LYS A 198 3.39 -25.82 10.66
CA LYS A 198 2.93 -27.05 11.35
C LYS A 198 3.43 -27.12 12.79
N LYS A 199 4.72 -26.86 12.98
CA LYS A 199 5.35 -26.97 14.31
C LYS A 199 4.89 -25.86 15.26
N VAL A 200 4.79 -24.61 14.80
CA VAL A 200 4.29 -23.51 15.65
C VAL A 200 2.81 -23.67 15.95
N ASN A 201 2.01 -24.20 15.01
CA ASN A 201 0.61 -24.53 15.26
C ASN A 201 0.47 -25.64 16.31
N ALA A 202 1.27 -26.71 16.22
CA ALA A 202 1.27 -27.79 17.21
C ALA A 202 1.65 -27.30 18.62
N ALA A 203 2.42 -26.22 18.71
CA ALA A 203 2.76 -25.54 19.96
C ALA A 203 1.67 -24.54 20.43
N GLY A 204 0.56 -24.38 19.69
CA GLY A 204 -0.55 -23.47 20.02
C GLY A 204 -0.42 -22.04 19.48
N PHE A 205 0.52 -21.80 18.54
CA PHE A 205 0.78 -20.47 17.97
C PHE A 205 0.68 -20.48 16.44
N PRO A 206 -0.52 -20.68 15.86
CA PRO A 206 -0.65 -20.78 14.40
C PRO A 206 -0.26 -19.48 13.68
N PHE A 207 0.26 -19.62 12.45
CA PHE A 207 0.34 -18.56 11.48
C PHE A 207 -1.06 -18.11 11.08
N GLY A 208 -1.29 -16.80 10.92
CA GLY A 208 -2.58 -16.24 10.50
C GLY A 208 -2.46 -15.34 9.28
N ALA A 209 -3.32 -15.58 8.29
CA ALA A 209 -3.53 -14.69 7.14
C ALA A 209 -4.97 -14.84 6.65
N SER A 210 -5.60 -13.76 6.23
CA SER A 210 -6.98 -13.77 5.76
C SER A 210 -7.15 -14.57 4.47
N ILE A 211 -8.27 -15.28 4.33
CA ILE A 211 -8.79 -15.84 3.07
C ILE A 211 -10.25 -15.36 2.89
N ALA A 212 -10.54 -14.17 3.33
CA ALA A 212 -11.84 -13.52 3.16
C ALA A 212 -11.81 -12.54 1.97
N GLU A 213 -12.93 -11.94 1.66
CA GLU A 213 -13.06 -10.93 0.60
C GLU A 213 -12.53 -9.57 1.10
N ASN A 214 -11.22 -9.45 1.26
CA ASN A 214 -10.53 -8.25 1.68
C ASN A 214 -9.17 -8.09 0.98
N THR A 215 -8.57 -6.91 1.11
CA THR A 215 -7.31 -6.55 0.44
C THR A 215 -6.15 -7.45 0.89
N ASP A 216 -6.06 -7.74 2.19
CA ASP A 216 -5.01 -8.57 2.76
C ASP A 216 -4.93 -9.95 2.11
N SER A 217 -6.09 -10.55 1.80
CA SER A 217 -6.14 -11.84 1.13
C SER A 217 -5.51 -11.81 -0.26
N ASN A 218 -5.79 -10.78 -1.05
CA ASN A 218 -5.17 -10.61 -2.37
C ASN A 218 -3.67 -10.36 -2.25
N ASP A 219 -3.25 -9.56 -1.26
CA ASP A 219 -1.90 -9.05 -1.14
C ASP A 219 -0.90 -10.11 -0.65
N TRP A 220 -1.36 -11.24 -0.12
CA TRP A 220 -0.49 -12.38 0.15
C TRP A 220 -0.71 -13.57 -0.81
N LEU A 221 -1.94 -13.82 -1.25
CA LEU A 221 -2.20 -14.90 -2.22
C LEU A 221 -1.59 -14.58 -3.59
N GLY A 222 -1.73 -13.34 -4.08
CA GLY A 222 -1.11 -12.93 -5.34
C GLY A 222 0.38 -13.25 -5.42
N PRO A 223 1.21 -12.82 -4.46
CA PRO A 223 2.63 -13.21 -4.38
C PRO A 223 2.89 -14.70 -4.29
N LEU A 224 2.09 -15.44 -3.52
CA LEU A 224 2.22 -16.89 -3.44
C LEU A 224 2.00 -17.55 -4.81
N PHE A 225 0.93 -17.21 -5.51
CA PHE A 225 0.66 -17.71 -6.86
C PHE A 225 1.77 -17.29 -7.84
N ALA A 226 2.18 -16.02 -7.84
CA ALA A 226 3.25 -15.50 -8.69
C ALA A 226 4.59 -16.21 -8.44
N SER A 227 4.90 -16.58 -7.20
CA SER A 227 6.12 -17.31 -6.85
C SER A 227 6.18 -18.71 -7.49
N HIS A 228 5.02 -19.25 -7.89
CA HIS A 228 4.89 -20.49 -8.65
C HIS A 228 4.70 -20.25 -10.17
N GLY A 229 4.75 -18.99 -10.60
CA GLY A 229 4.56 -18.59 -12.01
C GLY A 229 3.11 -18.59 -12.45
N VAL A 230 2.19 -18.49 -11.50
CA VAL A 230 0.75 -18.45 -11.77
C VAL A 230 0.27 -17.00 -11.73
N PHE A 231 -0.30 -16.57 -12.83
CA PHE A 231 -1.02 -15.31 -12.96
C PHE A 231 -2.44 -15.63 -13.47
N PRO A 232 -3.48 -14.97 -12.97
CA PRO A 232 -4.85 -15.20 -13.44
C PRO A 232 -5.00 -14.98 -14.95
N MET A 233 -4.37 -13.93 -15.47
CA MET A 233 -4.31 -13.59 -16.88
C MET A 233 -2.91 -13.09 -17.24
N ASP A 234 -2.50 -13.25 -18.49
CA ASP A 234 -1.25 -12.72 -19.02
C ASP A 234 -1.37 -11.25 -19.51
N GLU A 235 -0.27 -10.67 -19.97
CA GLU A 235 -0.20 -9.30 -20.53
C GLU A 235 -1.11 -9.08 -21.76
N LYS A 236 -1.49 -10.18 -22.44
CA LYS A 236 -2.40 -10.17 -23.60
C LYS A 236 -3.85 -10.43 -23.19
N ASN A 237 -4.11 -10.54 -21.87
CA ASN A 237 -5.39 -10.88 -21.29
C ASN A 237 -5.90 -12.29 -21.65
N ASN A 238 -4.99 -13.22 -21.97
CA ASN A 238 -5.36 -14.62 -22.02
C ASN A 238 -5.54 -15.16 -20.60
N VAL A 239 -6.55 -15.97 -20.39
CA VAL A 239 -6.78 -16.65 -19.11
C VAL A 239 -5.71 -17.75 -18.94
N THR A 240 -4.90 -17.63 -17.88
CA THR A 240 -3.75 -18.53 -17.63
C THR A 240 -3.84 -19.24 -16.28
N ILE A 241 -4.90 -18.99 -15.51
CA ILE A 241 -5.11 -19.58 -14.19
C ILE A 241 -5.26 -21.11 -14.24
N GLU A 242 -5.75 -21.69 -15.35
CA GLU A 242 -5.95 -23.10 -15.51
C GLU A 242 -4.65 -23.82 -15.87
N SER A 243 -3.87 -24.15 -14.84
CA SER A 243 -2.55 -24.76 -15.00
C SER A 243 -2.25 -25.77 -13.88
N GLU A 244 -1.29 -26.67 -14.11
CA GLU A 244 -0.80 -27.60 -13.10
C GLU A 244 -0.15 -26.84 -11.91
N ALA A 245 0.54 -25.75 -12.17
CA ALA A 245 1.10 -24.92 -11.11
C ALA A 245 0.03 -24.33 -10.20
N THR A 246 -1.13 -23.94 -10.75
CA THR A 246 -2.28 -23.49 -9.96
C THR A 246 -2.79 -24.60 -9.03
N LEU A 247 -2.91 -25.82 -9.54
CA LEU A 247 -3.33 -26.97 -8.73
C LEU A 247 -2.34 -27.25 -7.59
N GLN A 248 -1.02 -27.15 -7.86
CA GLN A 248 0.01 -27.30 -6.84
C GLN A 248 -0.12 -26.25 -5.72
N VAL A 249 -0.37 -24.98 -6.08
CA VAL A 249 -0.60 -23.92 -5.07
C VAL A 249 -1.87 -24.17 -4.27
N ILE A 250 -2.94 -24.59 -4.92
CA ILE A 250 -4.20 -24.91 -4.22
C ILE A 250 -4.03 -26.09 -3.25
N GLU A 251 -3.34 -27.17 -3.64
CA GLU A 251 -3.06 -28.30 -2.73
C GLU A 251 -2.15 -27.86 -1.57
N TYR A 252 -1.15 -27.00 -1.84
CA TYR A 252 -0.34 -26.39 -0.79
C TYR A 252 -1.18 -25.59 0.21
N LEU A 253 -2.08 -24.74 -0.27
CA LEU A 253 -2.97 -23.92 0.57
C LEU A 253 -3.95 -24.80 1.36
N LYS A 254 -4.47 -25.86 0.75
CA LYS A 254 -5.32 -26.85 1.42
C LYS A 254 -4.62 -27.52 2.60
N GLU A 255 -3.31 -27.74 2.50
CA GLU A 255 -2.53 -28.24 3.63
C GLU A 255 -2.22 -27.12 4.65
N LEU A 256 -1.77 -25.95 4.19
CA LEU A 256 -1.40 -24.83 5.06
C LEU A 256 -2.57 -24.39 5.95
N THR A 257 -3.78 -24.28 5.39
CA THR A 257 -4.95 -23.78 6.12
C THR A 257 -5.39 -24.69 7.27
N LYS A 258 -5.02 -25.97 7.27
CA LYS A 258 -5.22 -26.86 8.43
C LYS A 258 -4.45 -26.41 9.66
N HIS A 259 -3.41 -25.60 9.48
CA HIS A 259 -2.50 -25.11 10.51
C HIS A 259 -2.67 -23.62 10.77
N MET A 260 -3.78 -23.04 10.32
CA MET A 260 -4.17 -21.64 10.51
C MET A 260 -5.41 -21.54 11.41
N PRO A 261 -5.73 -20.36 11.96
CA PRO A 261 -6.98 -20.15 12.67
C PRO A 261 -8.20 -20.48 11.78
N LYS A 262 -9.25 -21.05 12.37
CA LYS A 262 -10.44 -21.47 11.61
C LYS A 262 -11.29 -20.30 11.10
N ASP A 263 -11.15 -19.14 11.70
CA ASP A 263 -11.93 -17.92 11.41
C ASP A 263 -11.31 -17.01 10.34
N ILE A 264 -10.19 -17.41 9.72
CA ILE A 264 -9.50 -16.62 8.67
C ILE A 264 -10.39 -16.30 7.45
N TYR A 265 -11.44 -17.05 7.24
CA TYR A 265 -12.41 -16.84 6.16
C TYR A 265 -13.42 -15.72 6.43
N GLY A 266 -13.42 -15.19 7.65
CA GLY A 266 -14.25 -14.06 8.09
C GLY A 266 -13.45 -12.87 8.63
N TRP A 267 -12.12 -12.89 8.49
CA TRP A 267 -11.31 -11.76 8.92
C TRP A 267 -11.56 -10.54 8.03
N ASP A 268 -11.59 -9.36 8.65
CA ASP A 268 -11.50 -8.07 7.99
C ASP A 268 -10.03 -7.61 7.86
N ASP A 269 -9.79 -6.43 7.30
CA ASP A 269 -8.44 -5.85 7.11
C ASP A 269 -7.68 -5.61 8.43
N ALA A 270 -8.33 -5.73 9.59
CA ALA A 270 -7.68 -5.64 10.91
C ALA A 270 -7.42 -7.02 11.54
N GLY A 271 -7.81 -8.12 10.87
CA GLY A 271 -7.74 -9.47 11.41
C GLY A 271 -6.32 -9.92 11.72
N ASN A 272 -5.39 -9.73 10.79
CA ASN A 272 -3.97 -10.03 10.95
C ASN A 272 -3.33 -9.19 12.08
N ASN A 273 -3.67 -7.90 12.18
CA ASN A 273 -3.21 -7.03 13.25
C ASN A 273 -3.66 -7.56 14.62
N ARG A 274 -4.97 -7.80 14.77
CA ARG A 274 -5.52 -8.36 16.02
C ARG A 274 -4.89 -9.68 16.38
N TRP A 275 -4.64 -10.53 15.39
CA TRP A 275 -4.04 -11.85 15.60
C TRP A 275 -2.62 -11.75 16.16
N LEU A 276 -1.75 -10.96 15.54
CA LEU A 276 -0.38 -10.76 16.02
C LEU A 276 -0.34 -10.09 17.39
N ILE A 277 -1.09 -8.99 17.57
CA ILE A 277 -1.13 -8.20 18.80
C ILE A 277 -1.63 -9.04 19.98
N SER A 278 -2.57 -9.96 19.77
CA SER A 278 -3.07 -10.84 20.82
C SER A 278 -2.00 -11.74 21.44
N GLY A 279 -0.85 -11.90 20.79
CA GLY A 279 0.21 -12.83 21.18
C GLY A 279 -0.10 -14.30 20.89
N LYS A 280 -1.30 -14.62 20.35
CA LYS A 280 -1.71 -15.98 19.98
C LYS A 280 -1.11 -16.43 18.64
N GLY A 281 -0.79 -15.49 17.76
CA GLY A 281 -0.21 -15.75 16.46
C GLY A 281 1.32 -15.82 16.50
N SER A 282 1.89 -16.70 15.69
CA SER A 282 3.34 -16.78 15.51
C SER A 282 3.86 -15.95 14.35
N ALA A 283 3.02 -15.66 13.37
CA ALA A 283 3.32 -14.82 12.22
C ALA A 283 2.05 -14.33 11.54
N VAL A 284 2.18 -13.22 10.83
CA VAL A 284 1.20 -12.68 9.87
C VAL A 284 1.94 -12.15 8.64
N ILE A 285 1.22 -11.92 7.56
CA ILE A 285 1.72 -11.18 6.40
C ILE A 285 1.04 -9.82 6.44
N ASN A 286 1.80 -8.74 6.58
CA ASN A 286 1.27 -7.41 6.84
C ASN A 286 2.33 -6.31 6.64
N PRO A 287 1.98 -5.09 6.24
CA PRO A 287 2.81 -3.91 6.51
C PRO A 287 2.91 -3.67 8.02
N PRO A 288 3.93 -2.98 8.53
CA PRO A 288 4.29 -2.98 9.96
C PRO A 288 3.28 -2.34 10.93
N SER A 289 1.98 -2.26 10.56
CA SER A 289 0.94 -1.70 11.43
C SER A 289 0.69 -2.54 12.67
N ALA A 290 0.67 -3.88 12.54
CA ALA A 290 0.49 -4.75 13.70
C ALA A 290 1.59 -4.55 14.72
N TRP A 291 2.84 -4.50 14.27
CA TRP A 291 3.99 -4.24 15.12
C TRP A 291 3.96 -2.85 15.78
N THR A 292 3.61 -1.78 15.02
CA THR A 292 3.55 -0.43 15.59
C THR A 292 2.47 -0.27 16.65
N VAL A 293 1.31 -0.91 16.45
CA VAL A 293 0.25 -0.96 17.47
C VAL A 293 0.68 -1.83 18.66
N ALA A 294 1.32 -2.97 18.41
CA ALA A 294 1.82 -3.84 19.47
C ALA A 294 2.88 -3.13 20.34
N LYS A 295 3.70 -2.25 19.79
CA LYS A 295 4.64 -1.43 20.59
C LYS A 295 3.94 -0.63 21.68
N ARG A 296 2.74 -0.12 21.41
CA ARG A 296 1.93 0.62 22.37
C ARG A 296 1.18 -0.31 23.32
N ASP A 297 0.54 -1.35 22.78
CA ASP A 297 -0.47 -2.12 23.49
C ASP A 297 0.08 -3.42 24.10
N GLN A 298 1.09 -4.03 23.46
CA GLN A 298 1.70 -5.31 23.84
C GLN A 298 3.22 -5.30 23.57
N PRO A 299 3.98 -4.46 24.28
CA PRO A 299 5.41 -4.26 24.01
C PRO A 299 6.24 -5.55 24.09
N ALA A 300 5.86 -6.51 24.92
CA ALA A 300 6.50 -7.81 24.99
C ALA A 300 6.33 -8.64 23.70
N VAL A 301 5.19 -8.52 23.03
CA VAL A 301 4.97 -9.12 21.71
C VAL A 301 5.80 -8.39 20.66
N ALA A 302 5.71 -7.06 20.62
CA ALA A 302 6.43 -6.24 19.65
C ALA A 302 7.94 -6.47 19.67
N ALA A 303 8.52 -6.65 20.87
CA ALA A 303 9.96 -6.93 21.05
C ALA A 303 10.41 -8.25 20.39
N GLN A 304 9.50 -9.12 20.02
CA GLN A 304 9.79 -10.43 19.42
C GLN A 304 9.35 -10.49 17.93
N VAL A 305 8.85 -9.40 17.35
CA VAL A 305 8.44 -9.37 15.95
C VAL A 305 9.62 -8.99 15.06
N TRP A 306 9.79 -9.74 13.99
CA TRP A 306 10.78 -9.48 12.96
C TRP A 306 10.13 -9.47 11.57
N HIS A 307 10.43 -8.43 10.79
CA HIS A 307 9.96 -8.31 9.41
C HIS A 307 11.02 -8.87 8.47
N HIS A 308 10.61 -9.71 7.55
CA HIS A 308 11.52 -10.35 6.63
C HIS A 308 10.86 -10.75 5.32
N ASP A 309 11.70 -11.24 4.41
CA ASP A 309 11.28 -11.60 3.05
C ASP A 309 10.31 -12.78 3.06
N MET A 310 9.40 -12.78 2.07
CA MET A 310 8.47 -13.87 1.82
C MET A 310 9.20 -15.17 1.46
N PRO A 311 8.58 -16.35 1.63
CA PRO A 311 9.15 -17.60 1.15
C PRO A 311 9.29 -17.61 -0.36
N ARG A 312 10.33 -18.29 -0.87
CA ARG A 312 10.56 -18.45 -2.29
C ARG A 312 9.70 -19.58 -2.87
N GLY A 313 9.17 -19.38 -4.06
CA GLY A 313 8.62 -20.44 -4.91
C GLY A 313 9.57 -20.81 -6.06
N PRO A 314 9.15 -21.75 -6.92
CA PRO A 314 9.93 -22.20 -8.08
C PRO A 314 10.31 -21.07 -9.06
N LYS A 315 9.53 -20.02 -9.13
CA LYS A 315 9.72 -18.86 -10.02
C LYS A 315 10.23 -17.60 -9.29
N GLY A 316 10.83 -17.81 -8.13
CA GLY A 316 11.45 -16.73 -7.35
C GLY A 316 10.65 -16.33 -6.14
N ARG A 317 11.03 -15.17 -5.59
CA ARG A 317 10.45 -14.58 -4.39
C ARG A 317 9.62 -13.38 -4.79
N TRP A 318 8.40 -13.33 -4.28
CA TRP A 318 7.46 -12.28 -4.58
C TRP A 318 6.86 -11.72 -3.30
N ARG A 319 6.55 -10.44 -3.31
CA ARG A 319 5.96 -9.71 -2.19
C ARG A 319 4.81 -8.86 -2.69
N GLY A 320 3.74 -8.81 -1.92
CA GLY A 320 2.63 -7.91 -2.16
C GLY A 320 2.95 -6.45 -1.88
N ALA A 321 2.04 -5.60 -2.26
CA ALA A 321 2.07 -4.18 -1.97
C ALA A 321 0.65 -3.69 -1.70
N LEU A 322 0.51 -2.76 -0.75
CA LEU A 322 -0.71 -2.04 -0.42
C LEU A 322 -0.51 -0.54 -0.75
N PRO A 323 -0.41 -0.17 -2.03
CA PRO A 323 -0.24 1.21 -2.42
C PRO A 323 -1.58 1.94 -2.38
N PHE A 324 -1.53 3.20 -1.93
CA PHE A 324 -2.61 4.14 -2.15
C PHE A 324 -2.22 5.15 -3.22
N SER A 325 -3.25 5.81 -3.75
CA SER A 325 -3.10 6.92 -4.69
C SER A 325 -3.97 8.08 -4.26
N TRP A 326 -3.63 9.28 -4.70
CA TRP A 326 -4.49 10.43 -4.55
C TRP A 326 -5.06 10.84 -5.90
N GLY A 327 -6.37 10.94 -5.95
CA GLY A 327 -7.12 11.47 -7.09
C GLY A 327 -7.70 12.83 -6.79
N ILE A 328 -7.76 13.69 -7.78
CA ILE A 328 -8.56 14.91 -7.77
C ILE A 328 -9.76 14.64 -8.65
N TRP A 329 -10.96 14.85 -8.11
CA TRP A 329 -12.16 14.67 -8.92
C TRP A 329 -12.36 15.81 -9.93
N GLN A 330 -12.89 15.51 -11.11
CA GLN A 330 -13.12 16.50 -12.16
C GLN A 330 -14.12 17.60 -11.77
N TRP A 331 -15.01 17.33 -10.82
CA TRP A 331 -15.95 18.34 -10.30
C TRP A 331 -15.32 19.33 -9.32
N SER A 332 -14.10 19.08 -8.84
CA SER A 332 -13.38 20.06 -8.01
C SER A 332 -13.22 21.38 -8.76
N LYS A 333 -13.57 22.47 -8.08
CA LYS A 333 -13.43 23.84 -8.62
C LYS A 333 -12.04 24.43 -8.34
N ASN A 334 -11.26 23.80 -7.46
CA ASN A 334 -9.99 24.30 -6.98
C ASN A 334 -8.83 23.35 -7.34
N LYS A 335 -8.85 22.78 -8.55
CA LYS A 335 -7.91 21.76 -9.02
C LYS A 335 -6.44 22.17 -8.87
N GLN A 336 -6.10 23.43 -9.16
CA GLN A 336 -4.72 23.89 -9.04
C GLN A 336 -4.25 23.87 -7.59
N ALA A 337 -5.05 24.38 -6.66
CA ALA A 337 -4.69 24.32 -5.23
C ALA A 337 -4.59 22.89 -4.72
N ALA A 338 -5.44 21.98 -5.21
CA ALA A 338 -5.34 20.55 -4.91
C ALA A 338 -4.02 19.96 -5.45
N LYS A 339 -3.66 20.27 -6.71
CA LYS A 339 -2.39 19.84 -7.32
C LYS A 339 -1.18 20.37 -6.55
N ASP A 340 -1.19 21.63 -6.15
CA ASP A 340 -0.10 22.27 -5.40
C ASP A 340 0.09 21.59 -4.03
N LEU A 341 -1.01 21.27 -3.35
CA LEU A 341 -0.97 20.50 -2.10
C LEU A 341 -0.38 19.09 -2.32
N LEU A 342 -0.84 18.36 -3.32
CA LEU A 342 -0.38 17.01 -3.58
C LEU A 342 1.10 16.97 -4.00
N LEU A 343 1.55 17.95 -4.78
CA LEU A 343 2.95 18.13 -5.12
C LEU A 343 3.80 18.36 -3.86
N PHE A 344 3.36 19.27 -2.98
CA PHE A 344 4.03 19.54 -1.71
C PHE A 344 4.12 18.27 -0.83
N LEU A 345 3.02 17.54 -0.69
CA LEU A 345 2.98 16.31 0.10
C LEU A 345 3.88 15.21 -0.47
N SER A 346 4.16 15.25 -1.77
CA SER A 346 4.99 14.27 -2.47
C SER A 346 6.48 14.63 -2.52
N THR A 347 6.90 15.77 -1.94
CA THR A 347 8.32 16.13 -1.85
C THR A 347 9.05 15.23 -0.87
N LYS A 348 10.37 15.06 -1.09
CA LYS A 348 11.23 14.25 -0.20
C LYS A 348 11.14 14.69 1.25
N GLU A 349 11.19 15.99 1.49
CA GLU A 349 11.14 16.54 2.85
C GLU A 349 9.85 16.16 3.58
N THR A 350 8.71 16.31 2.89
CA THR A 350 7.40 15.98 3.47
C THR A 350 7.25 14.48 3.67
N GLN A 351 7.61 13.68 2.67
CA GLN A 351 7.54 12.22 2.79
C GLN A 351 8.42 11.69 3.92
N TRP A 352 9.61 12.27 4.14
CA TRP A 352 10.47 11.86 5.25
C TRP A 352 9.83 12.12 6.62
N LYS A 353 9.08 13.22 6.77
CA LYS A 353 8.29 13.47 7.98
C LYS A 353 7.18 12.44 8.16
N LEU A 354 6.48 12.07 7.08
CA LEU A 354 5.43 11.06 7.10
C LEU A 354 5.97 9.67 7.41
N ILE A 355 7.06 9.25 6.77
CA ILE A 355 7.75 7.99 7.05
C ILE A 355 8.16 7.90 8.52
N THR A 356 8.67 8.99 9.10
CA THR A 356 9.01 9.04 10.53
C THR A 356 7.76 8.88 11.40
N ALA A 357 6.69 9.62 11.10
CA ALA A 357 5.44 9.58 11.86
C ALA A 357 4.76 8.22 11.79
N SER A 358 4.80 7.56 10.63
CA SER A 358 4.27 6.21 10.42
C SER A 358 5.23 5.09 10.85
N GLN A 359 6.37 5.46 11.45
CA GLN A 359 7.39 4.50 11.90
C GLN A 359 7.86 3.55 10.77
N GLY A 360 7.95 4.08 9.53
CA GLY A 360 8.37 3.34 8.36
C GLY A 360 7.27 2.52 7.66
N TYR A 361 6.03 2.58 8.13
CA TYR A 361 4.90 1.95 7.44
C TYR A 361 4.71 2.51 6.03
N ASP A 362 4.76 3.82 5.89
CA ASP A 362 4.64 4.52 4.61
C ASP A 362 5.89 4.29 3.77
N TYR A 363 5.89 3.19 3.01
CA TYR A 363 6.99 2.86 2.12
C TYR A 363 6.79 3.52 0.76
N PRO A 364 7.69 4.41 0.32
CA PRO A 364 7.43 5.32 -0.79
C PRO A 364 7.39 4.64 -2.16
N ALA A 365 6.65 5.24 -3.08
CA ALA A 365 6.64 4.85 -4.49
C ALA A 365 7.89 5.31 -5.27
N LEU A 366 8.66 6.26 -4.73
CA LEU A 366 9.89 6.79 -5.35
C LEU A 366 11.12 6.14 -4.72
N PRO A 367 11.90 5.33 -5.46
CA PRO A 367 13.12 4.68 -4.94
C PRO A 367 14.16 5.63 -4.36
N ALA A 368 14.21 6.87 -4.85
CA ALA A 368 15.09 7.92 -4.32
C ALA A 368 14.89 8.18 -2.81
N PHE A 369 13.77 7.76 -2.23
CA PHE A 369 13.44 7.97 -0.82
C PHE A 369 13.73 6.75 0.07
N PHE A 370 14.17 5.63 -0.48
CA PHE A 370 14.52 4.41 0.27
C PHE A 370 15.71 4.58 1.22
N THR A 371 16.42 5.71 1.13
CA THR A 371 17.54 6.05 2.00
C THR A 371 17.13 6.68 3.33
N HIS A 372 15.84 6.65 3.68
CA HIS A 372 15.38 7.21 4.96
C HIS A 372 16.09 6.52 6.14
N PRO A 373 16.59 7.30 7.13
CA PRO A 373 17.38 6.74 8.24
C PRO A 373 16.70 5.63 9.03
N ILE A 374 15.37 5.66 9.16
CA ILE A 374 14.61 4.65 9.91
C ILE A 374 14.85 3.22 9.41
N TRP A 375 15.15 3.05 8.13
CA TRP A 375 15.42 1.74 7.54
C TRP A 375 16.91 1.37 7.53
N GLN A 376 17.77 2.26 8.01
CA GLN A 376 19.21 2.03 8.13
C GLN A 376 19.58 1.47 9.50
N GLU A 377 18.64 1.45 10.44
CA GLU A 377 18.84 0.87 11.75
C GLU A 377 19.01 -0.65 11.63
N ILE A 378 20.01 -1.19 12.34
CA ILE A 378 20.47 -2.58 12.18
C ILE A 378 20.28 -3.45 13.41
N GLU A 379 19.70 -2.92 14.49
CA GLU A 379 19.46 -3.67 15.71
C GLU A 379 17.99 -4.09 15.85
N PRO A 380 17.72 -5.33 16.27
CA PRO A 380 16.38 -5.89 16.37
C PRO A 380 15.55 -5.20 17.45
N PRO A 381 14.21 -5.37 17.45
CA PRO A 381 13.19 -4.39 17.78
C PRO A 381 13.40 -3.70 19.12
N LYS A 382 14.52 -3.10 19.28
CA LYS A 382 14.95 -2.24 20.33
C LYS A 382 14.60 -0.84 19.90
N GLY A 383 13.60 -0.31 20.48
CA GLY A 383 13.20 1.05 20.12
C GLY A 383 12.54 1.22 18.76
N GLY A 384 12.29 0.14 18.03
CA GLY A 384 11.50 0.26 16.85
C GLY A 384 12.05 -0.24 15.55
N GLN A 385 13.12 -1.02 15.62
CA GLN A 385 13.76 -1.54 14.43
C GLN A 385 13.09 -2.79 13.91
N TYR A 386 12.98 -2.85 12.60
CA TYR A 386 12.51 -4.01 11.88
C TYR A 386 13.27 -4.12 10.55
N ASN A 387 13.33 -5.33 10.00
CA ASN A 387 14.02 -5.59 8.74
C ASN A 387 13.15 -5.17 7.55
N TYR A 388 12.88 -3.91 7.45
CA TYR A 388 12.05 -3.28 6.45
C TYR A 388 12.79 -2.05 5.92
N PRO A 389 12.88 -1.76 4.64
CA PRO A 389 12.21 -2.35 3.50
C PRO A 389 12.90 -3.60 2.93
N VAL A 390 12.41 -4.03 1.73
CA VAL A 390 13.00 -5.12 0.95
C VAL A 390 14.50 -4.91 0.76
N ARG A 391 15.27 -5.93 1.12
CA ARG A 391 16.75 -5.94 1.01
C ARG A 391 17.27 -7.14 0.24
N GLY A 392 16.38 -7.91 -0.39
CA GLY A 392 16.68 -9.13 -1.11
C GLY A 392 16.21 -9.09 -2.57
N ASP A 393 15.99 -10.26 -3.12
CA ASP A 393 15.63 -10.52 -4.50
C ASP A 393 14.11 -10.55 -4.77
N GLU A 394 13.31 -10.03 -3.83
CA GLU A 394 11.87 -10.03 -3.96
C GLU A 394 11.38 -9.07 -5.04
N LYS A 395 10.43 -9.58 -5.83
CA LYS A 395 9.68 -8.79 -6.79
C LYS A 395 8.37 -8.31 -6.17
N LEU A 396 8.02 -7.06 -6.41
CA LEU A 396 6.73 -6.51 -5.99
C LEU A 396 5.66 -6.86 -6.99
N ILE A 397 4.47 -7.19 -6.49
CA ILE A 397 3.29 -7.46 -7.31
C ILE A 397 2.04 -6.92 -6.61
N VAL A 398 1.07 -6.49 -7.41
CA VAL A 398 -0.32 -6.35 -6.99
C VAL A 398 -1.15 -7.44 -7.66
N ALA A 399 -2.04 -8.09 -6.93
CA ALA A 399 -2.86 -9.14 -7.51
C ALA A 399 -3.67 -8.58 -8.70
N GLY A 400 -3.72 -9.34 -9.79
CA GLY A 400 -4.27 -8.90 -11.07
C GLY A 400 -3.21 -8.53 -12.12
N TRP A 401 -1.97 -8.18 -11.70
CA TRP A 401 -0.84 -8.08 -12.62
C TRP A 401 -0.48 -9.46 -13.22
N PRO A 402 -0.03 -9.59 -14.49
CA PRO A 402 0.29 -8.55 -15.47
C PRO A 402 -0.84 -8.25 -16.47
N ALA A 403 -2.09 -8.66 -16.20
CA ALA A 403 -3.22 -8.33 -17.07
C ALA A 403 -3.32 -6.82 -17.30
N LYS A 404 -3.94 -6.40 -18.38
CA LYS A 404 -4.22 -4.97 -18.53
C LYS A 404 -5.07 -4.46 -17.37
N PRO A 405 -4.92 -3.18 -16.96
CA PRO A 405 -5.59 -2.65 -15.76
C PRO A 405 -7.10 -2.89 -15.68
N GLU A 406 -7.82 -2.83 -16.80
CA GLU A 406 -9.27 -3.07 -16.86
C GLU A 406 -9.70 -4.50 -16.48
N PHE A 407 -8.78 -5.47 -16.56
CA PHE A 407 -9.00 -6.84 -16.10
C PHE A 407 -8.38 -7.11 -14.74
N GLY A 408 -7.18 -6.56 -14.50
CA GLY A 408 -6.51 -6.68 -13.21
C GLY A 408 -7.36 -6.18 -12.06
N VAL A 409 -8.06 -5.05 -12.24
CA VAL A 409 -8.99 -4.49 -11.26
C VAL A 409 -10.14 -5.45 -10.93
N GLN A 410 -10.63 -6.18 -11.91
CA GLN A 410 -11.70 -7.16 -11.67
C GLN A 410 -11.21 -8.39 -10.91
N VAL A 411 -10.01 -8.88 -11.24
CA VAL A 411 -9.35 -9.96 -10.46
C VAL A 411 -9.26 -9.59 -8.99
N TYR A 412 -8.89 -8.33 -8.71
CA TYR A 412 -8.69 -7.83 -7.35
C TYR A 412 -10.02 -7.61 -6.61
N TYR A 413 -10.93 -6.80 -7.14
CA TYR A 413 -12.15 -6.40 -6.42
C TYR A 413 -13.31 -7.39 -6.53
N LYS A 414 -13.23 -8.39 -7.40
CA LYS A 414 -14.15 -9.55 -7.37
C LYS A 414 -13.57 -10.71 -6.55
N TRP A 415 -12.47 -10.45 -5.85
CA TRP A 415 -11.87 -11.40 -4.89
C TRP A 415 -11.58 -12.77 -5.49
N LEU A 416 -11.15 -12.84 -6.74
CA LEU A 416 -11.03 -14.08 -7.51
C LEU A 416 -10.16 -15.11 -6.78
N LEU A 417 -8.96 -14.73 -6.34
CA LEU A 417 -8.04 -15.64 -5.69
C LEU A 417 -8.54 -16.13 -4.33
N PRO A 418 -8.93 -15.25 -3.37
CA PRO A 418 -9.44 -15.72 -2.08
C PRO A 418 -10.71 -16.55 -2.22
N THR A 419 -11.62 -16.20 -3.13
CA THR A 419 -12.85 -16.99 -3.37
C THR A 419 -12.51 -18.38 -3.92
N MET A 420 -11.60 -18.48 -4.90
CA MET A 420 -11.14 -19.77 -5.44
C MET A 420 -10.53 -20.64 -4.34
N VAL A 421 -9.65 -20.07 -3.52
CA VAL A 421 -9.02 -20.78 -2.41
C VAL A 421 -10.05 -21.18 -1.36
N GLY A 422 -10.92 -20.26 -0.95
CA GLY A 422 -11.97 -20.53 0.04
C GLY A 422 -12.93 -21.65 -0.37
N LYS A 423 -13.31 -21.75 -1.67
CA LYS A 423 -14.14 -22.84 -2.22
C LYS A 423 -13.52 -24.21 -1.97
N VAL A 424 -12.20 -24.32 -2.00
CA VAL A 424 -11.49 -25.58 -1.76
C VAL A 424 -11.24 -25.80 -0.26
N THR A 425 -10.69 -24.82 0.42
CA THR A 425 -10.14 -24.99 1.77
C THR A 425 -11.21 -24.97 2.87
N SER A 426 -12.31 -24.28 2.64
CA SER A 426 -13.47 -24.20 3.54
C SER A 426 -14.71 -24.87 2.92
N GLY A 427 -14.95 -24.67 1.62
CA GLY A 427 -16.14 -25.16 0.94
C GLY A 427 -16.06 -26.60 0.46
N GLY A 428 -14.89 -27.26 0.51
CA GLY A 428 -14.71 -28.65 0.13
C GLY A 428 -14.82 -28.94 -1.37
N MET A 429 -14.82 -27.90 -2.22
CA MET A 429 -14.83 -28.07 -3.68
C MET A 429 -13.52 -28.74 -4.14
N ALA A 430 -13.62 -29.62 -5.15
CA ALA A 430 -12.42 -30.22 -5.72
C ALA A 430 -11.50 -29.15 -6.36
N PRO A 431 -10.17 -29.22 -6.17
CA PRO A 431 -9.22 -28.22 -6.72
C PRO A 431 -9.42 -27.91 -8.20
N LYS A 432 -9.57 -28.96 -9.03
CA LYS A 432 -9.80 -28.79 -10.47
C LYS A 432 -11.09 -28.03 -10.80
N GLU A 433 -12.15 -28.24 -10.00
CA GLU A 433 -13.42 -27.55 -10.19
C GLU A 433 -13.31 -26.07 -9.80
N ALA A 434 -12.60 -25.77 -8.70
CA ALA A 434 -12.36 -24.39 -8.28
C ALA A 434 -11.52 -23.61 -9.31
N VAL A 435 -10.50 -24.23 -9.88
CA VAL A 435 -9.68 -23.60 -10.94
C VAL A 435 -10.51 -23.38 -12.22
N LYS A 436 -11.34 -24.34 -12.64
CA LYS A 436 -12.28 -24.16 -13.76
C LYS A 436 -13.29 -23.05 -13.50
N TRP A 437 -13.80 -22.97 -12.25
CA TRP A 437 -14.66 -21.87 -11.86
C TRP A 437 -13.94 -20.52 -12.04
N ALA A 438 -12.70 -20.37 -11.53
CA ALA A 438 -11.94 -19.14 -11.67
C ALA A 438 -11.67 -18.79 -13.14
N ALA A 439 -11.34 -19.77 -13.98
CA ALA A 439 -11.15 -19.54 -15.42
C ALA A 439 -12.45 -19.05 -16.09
N LYS A 440 -13.60 -19.61 -15.73
CA LYS A 440 -14.90 -19.18 -16.25
C LYS A 440 -15.24 -17.73 -15.81
N GLU A 441 -14.96 -17.36 -14.55
CA GLU A 441 -15.13 -15.97 -14.08
C GLU A 441 -14.26 -15.01 -14.92
N LEU A 442 -12.98 -15.35 -15.14
CA LEU A 442 -12.07 -14.53 -15.94
C LEU A 442 -12.53 -14.36 -17.40
N GLU A 443 -13.07 -15.42 -18.03
CA GLU A 443 -13.69 -15.29 -19.35
C GLU A 443 -14.96 -14.42 -19.29
N GLY A 444 -15.68 -14.45 -18.18
CA GLY A 444 -16.81 -13.54 -17.93
C GLY A 444 -16.37 -12.07 -17.89
N TYR A 445 -15.22 -11.76 -17.29
CA TYR A 445 -14.68 -10.39 -17.21
C TYR A 445 -14.33 -9.81 -18.60
N LYS A 446 -14.06 -10.64 -19.58
CA LYS A 446 -13.77 -10.21 -20.96
C LYS A 446 -15.00 -9.82 -21.76
N ARG A 447 -16.20 -10.15 -21.27
CA ARG A 447 -17.47 -9.95 -21.98
C ARG A 447 -18.27 -8.76 -21.48
N GLY A 448 -17.91 -8.24 -20.31
CA GLY A 448 -18.59 -7.12 -19.62
C GLY A 448 -17.74 -5.93 -19.46
#